data_f14730f2fe9fccff82330eec55e2ec85
#
_entry.id   f14730f2fe9fccff82330eec55e2ec85
#
_cell.length_a   1.000
_cell.length_b   1.000
_cell.length_c   1.000
_cell.angle_alpha   90.00
_cell.angle_beta   90.00
_cell.angle_gamma   90.00
#
_symmetry.space_group_name_H-M   'P 1'
#
loop_
_entity.id
_entity.type
_entity.pdbx_description
1 polymer ?
#
loop_
_entity_poly.entity_id
_entity_poly.type
_entity_poly.pdbx_seq_one_letter_code
_entity_poly.pdbx_strand_id
1 'polypeptide(L)'
;MDNPPNELPLEAMSDRNVGIKLIGVGGGGSNAVDRLKMENLDRLQLAVINTDLKALGTSPVQDKILIGATLTRGLSAGGDPELGCKAAETDADKIAEIVKDTDLVFLVAGLGGGTGSGATPIVAQIAAEAGAVVIAFVTLPFTFEGGRRRKQAEEALTELRRVCDAVIPLSNDMLLQESSEETSVLDSFARADEWIGRGVKSIWAMLSRTGLINVDFTAVRQVFQHRGGKTLFGLGVGSGDNPAEAALEDLKNCPLLHTPEHARKADRLLVNITGGADLSLTKVNELMSAVTEQFGPEAHVVMGAAIDEALQGCVEICVMGTTDVGSRNFVRRAATTPPMARPGKPVATTTSAAIESTNVKTTVTTDATGARATPATHVAKPKQEEFGFQGEPAENRGAFDKSDRNLFEGQDLDVPTYLRKGIKVAL
;
A
#
# COMPACT_ATOMS: atom_id res chain seq x y z
N MET A 1 27.49 6.75 47.81
CA MET A 1 26.04 6.47 47.94
C MET A 1 25.51 6.46 46.54
N ASP A 2 25.54 5.26 45.94
CA ASP A 2 25.10 5.04 44.56
C ASP A 2 23.58 4.91 44.57
N ASN A 3 22.90 5.78 43.82
CA ASN A 3 21.47 5.64 43.55
C ASN A 3 21.31 4.41 42.67
N PRO A 4 20.41 3.44 42.99
CA PRO A 4 20.08 2.38 42.09
C PRO A 4 19.38 2.93 40.87
N PRO A 5 19.53 2.28 39.67
CA PRO A 5 18.85 2.71 38.46
C PRO A 5 17.34 2.69 38.69
N ASN A 6 16.69 3.73 38.21
CA ASN A 6 15.25 3.98 38.26
C ASN A 6 14.52 2.82 37.57
N GLU A 7 14.22 1.76 38.30
CA GLU A 7 13.34 0.69 37.86
C GLU A 7 11.93 1.29 37.76
N LEU A 8 11.42 1.43 36.58
CA LEU A 8 10.02 1.78 36.34
C LEU A 8 9.16 0.77 37.11
N PRO A 9 8.12 1.22 37.84
CA PRO A 9 7.25 0.31 38.58
C PRO A 9 6.65 -0.72 37.62
N LEU A 10 6.70 -2.00 37.94
CA LEU A 10 6.11 -3.11 37.15
C LEU A 10 4.65 -2.89 36.83
N GLU A 11 3.91 -2.17 37.68
CA GLU A 11 2.52 -1.74 37.46
C GLU A 11 2.37 -0.77 36.29
N ALA A 12 3.37 0.07 35.99
CA ALA A 12 3.37 0.98 34.84
C ALA A 12 3.65 0.27 33.50
N MET A 13 4.19 -0.95 33.54
CA MET A 13 4.47 -1.75 32.35
C MET A 13 3.33 -2.72 31.99
N SER A 14 2.47 -3.09 32.95
CA SER A 14 1.37 -4.05 32.75
C SER A 14 0.13 -3.46 32.07
N ASP A 15 -0.01 -2.13 32.05
CA ASP A 15 -1.22 -1.42 31.58
C ASP A 15 -1.02 -0.64 30.27
N ARG A 16 0.08 -0.86 29.56
CA ARG A 16 0.26 -0.24 28.25
C ARG A 16 -0.60 -0.95 27.22
N ASN A 17 -1.82 -0.43 27.02
CA ASN A 17 -2.69 -0.86 25.95
C ASN A 17 -1.99 -0.66 24.59
N VAL A 18 -2.07 -1.67 23.73
CA VAL A 18 -1.57 -1.59 22.35
C VAL A 18 -2.31 -0.46 21.61
N GLY A 19 -1.56 0.52 21.13
CA GLY A 19 -2.09 1.60 20.31
C GLY A 19 -2.41 1.09 18.90
N ILE A 20 -3.69 1.01 18.54
CA ILE A 20 -4.13 0.53 17.23
C ILE A 20 -4.82 1.66 16.46
N LYS A 21 -4.36 1.92 15.25
CA LYS A 21 -4.92 2.97 14.40
C LYS A 21 -5.26 2.44 13.01
N LEU A 22 -6.43 2.83 12.51
CA LEU A 22 -6.90 2.56 11.15
C LEU A 22 -6.87 3.86 10.36
N ILE A 23 -6.12 3.90 9.29
CA ILE A 23 -5.90 5.10 8.47
C ILE A 23 -6.38 4.85 7.05
N GLY A 24 -7.38 5.60 6.62
CA GLY A 24 -7.84 5.61 5.24
C GLY A 24 -7.08 6.64 4.39
N VAL A 25 -6.50 6.22 3.26
CA VAL A 25 -5.73 7.09 2.39
C VAL A 25 -6.40 7.25 1.03
N GLY A 26 -6.64 8.49 0.63
CA GLY A 26 -7.36 8.83 -0.60
C GLY A 26 -8.86 8.52 -0.54
N GLY A 27 -9.56 8.69 -1.65
CA GLY A 27 -11.03 8.56 -1.68
C GLY A 27 -11.53 7.18 -1.28
N GLY A 28 -10.99 6.11 -1.88
CA GLY A 28 -11.38 4.74 -1.56
C GLY A 28 -11.11 4.36 -0.11
N GLY A 29 -9.91 4.69 0.40
CA GLY A 29 -9.57 4.43 1.79
C GLY A 29 -10.41 5.22 2.79
N SER A 30 -10.70 6.48 2.51
CA SER A 30 -11.59 7.30 3.34
C SER A 30 -12.98 6.70 3.43
N ASN A 31 -13.56 6.27 2.30
CA ASN A 31 -14.90 5.67 2.26
C ASN A 31 -14.98 4.38 3.09
N ALA A 32 -13.95 3.53 3.01
CA ALA A 32 -13.90 2.29 3.78
C ALA A 32 -13.84 2.58 5.29
N VAL A 33 -12.97 3.51 5.72
CA VAL A 33 -12.87 3.91 7.13
C VAL A 33 -14.15 4.58 7.64
N ASP A 34 -14.82 5.39 6.82
CA ASP A 34 -16.09 6.03 7.16
C ASP A 34 -17.19 5.00 7.45
N ARG A 35 -17.22 3.89 6.70
CA ARG A 35 -18.16 2.78 6.97
C ARG A 35 -17.82 2.04 8.25
N LEU A 36 -16.53 1.72 8.45
CA LEU A 36 -16.06 1.03 9.65
C LEU A 36 -16.28 1.82 10.95
N LYS A 37 -16.33 3.16 10.87
CA LYS A 37 -16.70 3.99 12.02
C LYS A 37 -18.09 3.66 12.56
N MET A 38 -18.99 3.19 11.72
CA MET A 38 -20.35 2.84 12.12
C MET A 38 -20.42 1.58 13.00
N GLU A 39 -19.36 0.76 13.02
CA GLU A 39 -19.32 -0.49 13.79
C GLU A 39 -18.90 -0.34 15.26
N ASN A 40 -18.54 0.87 15.67
CA ASN A 40 -18.24 1.22 17.08
C ASN A 40 -17.19 0.32 17.75
N LEU A 41 -16.02 0.19 17.11
CA LEU A 41 -14.90 -0.57 17.66
C LEU A 41 -14.19 0.26 18.74
N ASP A 42 -14.40 -0.10 20.01
CA ASP A 42 -13.78 0.58 21.14
C ASP A 42 -12.25 0.55 21.03
N ARG A 43 -11.60 1.68 21.37
CA ARG A 43 -10.14 1.84 21.35
C ARG A 43 -9.46 1.79 19.98
N LEU A 44 -10.19 1.56 18.89
CA LEU A 44 -9.64 1.71 17.55
C LEU A 44 -9.67 3.20 17.17
N GLN A 45 -8.50 3.78 17.00
CA GLN A 45 -8.38 5.15 16.54
C GLN A 45 -8.53 5.20 15.02
N LEU A 46 -9.35 6.12 14.52
CA LEU A 46 -9.62 6.26 13.09
C LEU A 46 -9.05 7.58 12.57
N ALA A 47 -8.38 7.55 11.44
CA ALA A 47 -7.91 8.74 10.74
C ALA A 47 -8.13 8.63 9.22
N VAL A 48 -8.29 9.76 8.55
CA VAL A 48 -8.36 9.83 7.09
C VAL A 48 -7.38 10.85 6.54
N ILE A 49 -6.64 10.47 5.50
CA ILE A 49 -5.63 11.28 4.82
C ILE A 49 -6.05 11.43 3.37
N ASN A 50 -6.20 12.66 2.89
CA ASN A 50 -6.59 12.90 1.51
C ASN A 50 -6.02 14.21 0.98
N THR A 51 -5.92 14.33 -0.34
CA THR A 51 -5.61 15.57 -1.07
C THR A 51 -6.88 16.36 -1.44
N ASP A 52 -8.06 15.76 -1.25
CA ASP A 52 -9.36 16.33 -1.57
C ASP A 52 -10.04 16.87 -0.31
N LEU A 53 -10.13 18.20 -0.22
CA LEU A 53 -10.73 18.90 0.91
C LEU A 53 -12.23 18.61 1.04
N LYS A 54 -12.94 18.45 -0.08
CA LYS A 54 -14.38 18.18 -0.08
C LYS A 54 -14.67 16.78 0.46
N ALA A 55 -13.90 15.78 0.02
CA ALA A 55 -14.02 14.41 0.53
C ALA A 55 -13.73 14.34 2.04
N LEU A 56 -12.69 15.04 2.52
CA LEU A 56 -12.41 15.14 3.95
C LEU A 56 -13.54 15.83 4.72
N GLY A 57 -14.17 16.85 4.13
CA GLY A 57 -15.28 17.59 4.75
C GLY A 57 -16.50 16.72 5.01
N THR A 58 -16.76 15.73 4.16
CA THR A 58 -17.93 14.82 4.29
C THR A 58 -17.67 13.62 5.19
N SER A 59 -16.42 13.26 5.45
CA SER A 59 -16.07 12.14 6.33
C SER A 59 -16.55 12.39 7.78
N PRO A 60 -17.14 11.40 8.46
CA PRO A 60 -17.53 11.48 9.86
C PRO A 60 -16.36 11.26 10.83
N VAL A 61 -15.16 10.87 10.34
CA VAL A 61 -13.97 10.64 11.16
C VAL A 61 -13.48 11.96 11.75
N GLN A 62 -12.94 11.93 12.97
CA GLN A 62 -12.47 13.15 13.65
C GLN A 62 -11.07 13.57 13.15
N ASP A 63 -10.15 12.61 13.08
CA ASP A 63 -8.78 12.87 12.66
C ASP A 63 -8.70 12.92 11.13
N LYS A 64 -8.64 14.12 10.59
CA LYS A 64 -8.62 14.37 9.15
C LYS A 64 -7.36 15.14 8.76
N ILE A 65 -6.62 14.63 7.80
CA ILE A 65 -5.40 15.27 7.33
C ILE A 65 -5.55 15.62 5.86
N LEU A 66 -5.53 16.91 5.55
CA LEU A 66 -5.35 17.39 4.20
C LEU A 66 -3.85 17.45 3.90
N ILE A 67 -3.41 16.64 2.94
CA ILE A 67 -2.02 16.62 2.47
C ILE A 67 -1.88 17.35 1.13
N GLY A 68 -0.72 18.00 0.92
CA GLY A 68 -0.38 18.67 -0.33
C GLY A 68 -1.32 19.83 -0.68
N ALA A 69 -1.85 20.56 0.29
CA ALA A 69 -2.76 21.68 0.05
C ALA A 69 -2.15 22.74 -0.87
N THR A 70 -0.85 22.97 -0.79
CA THR A 70 -0.11 23.92 -1.63
C THR A 70 0.04 23.42 -3.07
N LEU A 71 0.08 22.12 -3.28
CA LEU A 71 0.26 21.49 -4.59
C LEU A 71 -1.08 21.26 -5.31
N THR A 72 -2.07 20.72 -4.59
CA THR A 72 -3.37 20.31 -5.15
C THR A 72 -4.46 21.37 -4.99
N ARG A 73 -4.25 22.37 -4.15
CA ARG A 73 -5.27 23.37 -3.75
C ARG A 73 -6.54 22.70 -3.17
N GLY A 74 -6.41 21.50 -2.61
CA GLY A 74 -7.54 20.74 -2.09
C GLY A 74 -8.46 20.12 -3.15
N LEU A 75 -8.03 20.06 -4.41
CA LEU A 75 -8.82 19.56 -5.56
C LEU A 75 -8.47 18.13 -5.96
N SER A 76 -7.89 17.34 -5.06
CA SER A 76 -7.40 15.97 -5.34
C SER A 76 -6.11 15.93 -6.19
N ALA A 77 -5.47 14.75 -6.25
CA ALA A 77 -4.28 14.51 -7.07
C ALA A 77 -4.61 14.17 -8.55
N GLY A 78 -5.89 14.21 -8.95
CA GLY A 78 -6.31 14.09 -10.35
C GLY A 78 -5.92 12.77 -11.05
N GLY A 79 -5.68 11.68 -10.31
CA GLY A 79 -5.24 10.38 -10.86
C GLY A 79 -3.73 10.34 -11.16
N ASP A 80 -2.94 11.27 -10.62
CA ASP A 80 -1.49 11.32 -10.72
C ASP A 80 -0.84 10.84 -9.42
N PRO A 81 -0.22 9.62 -9.39
CA PRO A 81 0.44 9.10 -8.19
C PRO A 81 1.68 9.91 -7.77
N GLU A 82 2.41 10.53 -8.71
CA GLU A 82 3.58 11.36 -8.36
C GLU A 82 3.14 12.59 -7.58
N LEU A 83 2.02 13.20 -7.98
CA LEU A 83 1.44 14.33 -7.24
C LEU A 83 0.95 13.89 -5.85
N GLY A 84 0.35 12.68 -5.75
CA GLY A 84 -0.05 12.08 -4.47
C GLY A 84 1.13 11.82 -3.54
N CYS A 85 2.23 11.30 -4.07
CA CYS A 85 3.48 11.07 -3.36
C CYS A 85 4.06 12.38 -2.82
N LYS A 86 4.26 13.38 -3.69
CA LYS A 86 4.77 14.71 -3.32
C LYS A 86 3.88 15.41 -2.28
N ALA A 87 2.55 15.20 -2.37
CA ALA A 87 1.62 15.74 -1.38
C ALA A 87 1.85 15.15 0.02
N ALA A 88 2.10 13.83 0.11
CA ALA A 88 2.40 13.17 1.37
C ALA A 88 3.79 13.55 1.91
N GLU A 89 4.80 13.64 1.05
CA GLU A 89 6.15 14.08 1.43
C GLU A 89 6.15 15.53 1.98
N THR A 90 5.37 16.42 1.36
CA THR A 90 5.28 17.83 1.78
C THR A 90 4.69 17.98 3.18
N ASP A 91 3.77 17.11 3.56
CA ASP A 91 3.08 17.13 4.84
C ASP A 91 3.48 15.93 5.74
N ALA A 92 4.70 15.41 5.57
CA ALA A 92 5.22 14.25 6.33
C ALA A 92 5.14 14.45 7.85
N ASP A 93 5.40 15.66 8.34
CA ASP A 93 5.31 15.98 9.78
C ASP A 93 3.90 15.79 10.33
N LYS A 94 2.85 16.14 9.56
CA LYS A 94 1.45 15.94 9.96
C LYS A 94 1.11 14.45 10.01
N ILE A 95 1.64 13.67 9.07
CA ILE A 95 1.47 12.21 9.04
C ILE A 95 2.21 11.58 10.23
N ALA A 96 3.44 12.02 10.52
CA ALA A 96 4.21 11.53 11.65
C ALA A 96 3.51 11.76 12.99
N GLU A 97 2.86 12.92 13.17
CA GLU A 97 2.12 13.21 14.42
C GLU A 97 0.90 12.29 14.58
N ILE A 98 0.23 11.91 13.47
CA ILE A 98 -0.91 10.99 13.53
C ILE A 98 -0.50 9.56 13.88
N VAL A 99 0.64 9.09 13.41
CA VAL A 99 1.12 7.73 13.67
C VAL A 99 1.96 7.60 14.94
N LYS A 100 2.19 8.73 15.62
CA LYS A 100 2.94 8.77 16.86
C LYS A 100 2.29 7.91 17.95
N ASP A 101 3.11 7.25 18.76
CA ASP A 101 2.68 6.38 19.86
C ASP A 101 1.70 5.26 19.44
N THR A 102 1.73 4.87 18.16
CA THR A 102 0.92 3.78 17.62
C THR A 102 1.78 2.53 17.44
N ASP A 103 1.32 1.39 17.96
CA ASP A 103 2.02 0.11 17.85
C ASP A 103 1.64 -0.65 16.58
N LEU A 104 0.37 -0.54 16.14
CA LEU A 104 -0.19 -1.19 14.96
C LEU A 104 -0.97 -0.21 14.10
N VAL A 105 -0.59 -0.08 12.85
CA VAL A 105 -1.27 0.76 11.86
C VAL A 105 -1.89 -0.13 10.79
N PHE A 106 -3.21 -0.07 10.67
CA PHE A 106 -3.92 -0.56 9.49
C PHE A 106 -4.04 0.57 8.48
N LEU A 107 -3.54 0.35 7.27
CA LEU A 107 -3.73 1.26 6.14
C LEU A 107 -4.80 0.73 5.21
N VAL A 108 -5.73 1.57 4.80
CA VAL A 108 -6.73 1.23 3.79
C VAL A 108 -6.63 2.21 2.64
N ALA A 109 -6.48 1.71 1.41
CA ALA A 109 -6.37 2.56 0.23
C ALA A 109 -6.90 1.87 -1.03
N GLY A 110 -7.53 2.67 -1.92
CA GLY A 110 -7.82 2.23 -3.29
C GLY A 110 -6.64 2.57 -4.19
N LEU A 111 -6.03 1.56 -4.81
CA LEU A 111 -4.93 1.73 -5.74
C LEU A 111 -5.43 1.98 -7.18
N GLY A 112 -4.57 2.56 -8.01
CA GLY A 112 -4.91 2.97 -9.39
C GLY A 112 -5.36 4.43 -9.52
N GLY A 113 -5.51 5.14 -8.39
CA GLY A 113 -5.74 6.58 -8.34
C GLY A 113 -4.49 7.36 -7.95
N GLY A 114 -4.59 8.69 -7.92
CA GLY A 114 -3.46 9.55 -7.59
C GLY A 114 -3.09 9.49 -6.10
N THR A 115 -4.02 9.86 -5.21
CA THR A 115 -3.75 9.94 -3.77
C THR A 115 -3.50 8.57 -3.15
N GLY A 116 -4.38 7.60 -3.41
CA GLY A 116 -4.25 6.25 -2.84
C GLY A 116 -2.96 5.55 -3.26
N SER A 117 -2.60 5.60 -4.57
CA SER A 117 -1.38 4.96 -5.06
C SER A 117 -0.11 5.70 -4.65
N GLY A 118 -0.14 7.04 -4.64
CA GLY A 118 1.06 7.84 -4.38
C GLY A 118 1.33 8.08 -2.91
N ALA A 119 0.31 8.43 -2.12
CA ALA A 119 0.50 8.79 -0.72
C ALA A 119 0.63 7.58 0.22
N THR A 120 -0.06 6.45 -0.08
CA THR A 120 -0.07 5.31 0.86
C THR A 120 1.31 4.74 1.15
N PRO A 121 2.23 4.57 0.17
CA PRO A 121 3.59 4.11 0.46
C PRO A 121 4.36 5.05 1.39
N ILE A 122 4.18 6.36 1.26
CA ILE A 122 4.82 7.37 2.12
C ILE A 122 4.24 7.31 3.55
N VAL A 123 2.92 7.22 3.68
CA VAL A 123 2.26 7.04 4.99
C VAL A 123 2.75 5.75 5.66
N ALA A 124 2.84 4.65 4.91
CA ALA A 124 3.35 3.38 5.39
C ALA A 124 4.82 3.50 5.88
N GLN A 125 5.65 4.20 5.12
CA GLN A 125 7.06 4.41 5.47
C GLN A 125 7.18 5.19 6.79
N ILE A 126 6.45 6.30 6.92
CA ILE A 126 6.46 7.12 8.13
C ILE A 126 5.99 6.31 9.35
N ALA A 127 4.92 5.52 9.20
CA ALA A 127 4.43 4.65 10.27
C ALA A 127 5.46 3.57 10.67
N ALA A 128 6.12 2.95 9.69
CA ALA A 128 7.15 1.96 9.91
C ALA A 128 8.42 2.56 10.57
N GLU A 129 8.81 3.79 10.20
CA GLU A 129 9.91 4.54 10.82
C GLU A 129 9.59 4.92 12.27
N ALA A 130 8.32 5.21 12.57
CA ALA A 130 7.84 5.42 13.94
C ALA A 130 7.84 4.13 14.80
N GLY A 131 8.10 2.95 14.19
CA GLY A 131 8.21 1.67 14.87
C GLY A 131 6.92 0.85 14.93
N ALA A 132 5.84 1.31 14.29
CA ALA A 132 4.59 0.58 14.18
C ALA A 132 4.73 -0.65 13.26
N VAL A 133 3.94 -1.69 13.54
CA VAL A 133 3.64 -2.75 12.58
C VAL A 133 2.62 -2.19 11.58
N VAL A 134 2.89 -2.32 10.29
CA VAL A 134 2.05 -1.75 9.24
C VAL A 134 1.41 -2.86 8.40
N ILE A 135 0.09 -2.97 8.47
CA ILE A 135 -0.72 -3.90 7.67
C ILE A 135 -1.59 -3.08 6.72
N ALA A 136 -1.40 -3.27 5.41
CA ALA A 136 -2.14 -2.54 4.40
C ALA A 136 -3.20 -3.41 3.72
N PHE A 137 -4.45 -2.99 3.77
CA PHE A 137 -5.55 -3.50 2.95
C PHE A 137 -5.72 -2.58 1.75
N VAL A 138 -5.53 -3.09 0.56
CA VAL A 138 -5.55 -2.26 -0.64
C VAL A 138 -6.47 -2.85 -1.70
N THR A 139 -7.38 -2.04 -2.24
CA THR A 139 -8.24 -2.47 -3.33
C THR A 139 -7.57 -2.19 -4.67
N LEU A 140 -7.64 -3.18 -5.57
CA LEU A 140 -7.15 -3.07 -6.94
C LEU A 140 -8.32 -2.71 -7.87
N PRO A 141 -8.08 -1.88 -8.90
CA PRO A 141 -9.12 -1.43 -9.79
C PRO A 141 -9.73 -2.59 -10.58
N PHE A 142 -10.98 -2.43 -10.99
CA PHE A 142 -11.62 -3.34 -11.93
C PHE A 142 -10.87 -3.38 -13.26
N THR A 143 -10.89 -4.51 -13.93
CA THR A 143 -10.27 -4.67 -15.25
C THR A 143 -10.84 -3.68 -16.27
N PHE A 144 -12.14 -3.32 -16.19
CA PHE A 144 -12.76 -2.35 -17.07
C PHE A 144 -12.34 -0.88 -16.81
N GLU A 145 -11.69 -0.57 -15.68
CA GLU A 145 -11.19 0.78 -15.41
C GLU A 145 -9.95 1.15 -16.25
N GLY A 146 -9.39 0.19 -16.96
CA GLY A 146 -8.36 0.37 -17.97
C GLY A 146 -6.94 0.12 -17.49
N GLY A 147 -6.07 -0.21 -18.46
CA GLY A 147 -4.70 -0.66 -18.21
C GLY A 147 -3.81 0.37 -17.49
N ARG A 148 -4.07 1.67 -17.65
CA ARG A 148 -3.32 2.71 -16.95
C ARG A 148 -3.51 2.62 -15.43
N ARG A 149 -4.76 2.51 -14.96
CA ARG A 149 -5.06 2.39 -13.53
C ARG A 149 -4.49 1.11 -12.94
N ARG A 150 -4.60 0.01 -13.69
CA ARG A 150 -4.04 -1.27 -13.30
C ARG A 150 -2.52 -1.19 -13.11
N LYS A 151 -1.80 -0.61 -14.08
CA LYS A 151 -0.35 -0.42 -13.98
C LYS A 151 0.05 0.43 -12.76
N GLN A 152 -0.64 1.55 -12.55
CA GLN A 152 -0.41 2.40 -11.38
C GLN A 152 -0.66 1.66 -10.05
N ALA A 153 -1.67 0.79 -10.01
CA ALA A 153 -1.96 -0.03 -8.84
C ALA A 153 -0.87 -1.08 -8.59
N GLU A 154 -0.37 -1.74 -9.63
CA GLU A 154 0.72 -2.74 -9.55
C GLU A 154 2.04 -2.13 -9.08
N GLU A 155 2.37 -0.93 -9.57
CA GLU A 155 3.53 -0.16 -9.13
C GLU A 155 3.42 0.21 -7.64
N ALA A 156 2.29 0.77 -7.23
CA ALA A 156 2.04 1.12 -5.83
C ALA A 156 2.03 -0.12 -4.91
N LEU A 157 1.45 -1.23 -5.34
CA LEU A 157 1.47 -2.51 -4.61
C LEU A 157 2.90 -3.02 -4.39
N THR A 158 3.76 -2.86 -5.40
CA THR A 158 5.16 -3.24 -5.31
C THR A 158 5.91 -2.40 -4.28
N GLU A 159 5.68 -1.09 -4.25
CA GLU A 159 6.27 -0.21 -3.25
C GLU A 159 5.74 -0.50 -1.84
N LEU A 160 4.43 -0.72 -1.69
CA LEU A 160 3.83 -1.08 -0.40
C LEU A 160 4.43 -2.38 0.18
N ARG A 161 4.64 -3.41 -0.65
CA ARG A 161 5.28 -4.66 -0.22
C ARG A 161 6.70 -4.47 0.31
N ARG A 162 7.41 -3.43 -0.10
CA ARG A 162 8.75 -3.12 0.40
C ARG A 162 8.74 -2.48 1.78
N VAL A 163 7.68 -1.75 2.09
CA VAL A 163 7.58 -0.90 3.28
C VAL A 163 6.72 -1.53 4.36
N CYS A 164 5.54 -2.05 4.00
CA CYS A 164 4.61 -2.67 4.93
C CYS A 164 5.10 -4.04 5.40
N ASP A 165 4.69 -4.42 6.59
CA ASP A 165 4.94 -5.73 7.17
C ASP A 165 4.00 -6.80 6.58
N ALA A 166 2.78 -6.40 6.19
CA ALA A 166 1.85 -7.20 5.37
C ALA A 166 1.07 -6.32 4.41
N VAL A 167 0.78 -6.83 3.21
CA VAL A 167 -0.09 -6.17 2.23
C VAL A 167 -1.12 -7.16 1.72
N ILE A 168 -2.39 -6.84 1.93
CA ILE A 168 -3.54 -7.66 1.52
C ILE A 168 -4.22 -6.96 0.33
N PRO A 169 -3.92 -7.38 -0.91
CA PRO A 169 -4.56 -6.84 -2.10
C PRO A 169 -5.94 -7.48 -2.31
N LEU A 170 -6.96 -6.65 -2.44
CA LEU A 170 -8.34 -7.03 -2.71
C LEU A 170 -8.68 -6.64 -4.15
N SER A 171 -8.80 -7.59 -5.05
CA SER A 171 -9.18 -7.30 -6.44
C SER A 171 -10.68 -6.99 -6.52
N ASN A 172 -11.03 -5.81 -7.06
CA ASN A 172 -12.43 -5.48 -7.28
C ASN A 172 -13.11 -6.45 -8.27
N ASP A 173 -12.36 -7.09 -9.17
CA ASP A 173 -12.92 -8.08 -10.10
C ASP A 173 -13.49 -9.32 -9.39
N MET A 174 -13.04 -9.62 -8.15
CA MET A 174 -13.64 -10.70 -7.35
C MET A 174 -15.08 -10.38 -6.95
N LEU A 175 -15.37 -9.11 -6.71
CA LEU A 175 -16.73 -8.66 -6.39
C LEU A 175 -17.71 -8.93 -7.53
N LEU A 176 -17.23 -8.90 -8.79
CA LEU A 176 -18.05 -9.26 -9.95
C LEU A 176 -18.39 -10.75 -10.01
N GLN A 177 -17.50 -11.61 -9.49
CA GLN A 177 -17.72 -13.05 -9.47
C GLN A 177 -18.73 -13.47 -8.40
N GLU A 178 -18.79 -12.73 -7.30
CA GLU A 178 -19.73 -12.98 -6.20
C GLU A 178 -21.05 -12.24 -6.36
N SER A 179 -21.11 -11.25 -7.26
CA SER A 179 -22.31 -10.42 -7.46
C SER A 179 -23.30 -11.13 -8.38
N SER A 180 -24.59 -11.10 -8.02
CA SER A 180 -25.70 -11.42 -8.92
C SER A 180 -25.95 -10.25 -9.89
N GLU A 181 -26.67 -10.48 -10.98
CA GLU A 181 -27.06 -9.43 -11.94
C GLU A 181 -27.84 -8.28 -11.29
N GLU A 182 -28.46 -8.52 -10.12
CA GLU A 182 -29.24 -7.54 -9.37
C GLU A 182 -28.42 -6.74 -8.35
N THR A 183 -27.14 -7.13 -8.11
CA THR A 183 -26.31 -6.47 -7.10
C THR A 183 -25.90 -5.08 -7.57
N SER A 184 -26.21 -4.06 -6.77
CA SER A 184 -25.80 -2.69 -7.11
C SER A 184 -24.29 -2.49 -6.97
N VAL A 185 -23.73 -1.52 -7.70
CA VAL A 185 -22.33 -1.13 -7.60
C VAL A 185 -21.97 -0.70 -6.16
N LEU A 186 -22.90 -0.03 -5.48
CA LEU A 186 -22.70 0.40 -4.10
C LEU A 186 -22.63 -0.79 -3.15
N ASP A 187 -23.46 -1.81 -3.35
CA ASP A 187 -23.43 -3.03 -2.53
C ASP A 187 -22.16 -3.84 -2.77
N SER A 188 -21.66 -3.86 -4.03
CA SER A 188 -20.38 -4.51 -4.33
C SER A 188 -19.22 -3.84 -3.59
N PHE A 189 -19.13 -2.51 -3.61
CA PHE A 189 -18.11 -1.82 -2.82
C PHE A 189 -18.30 -1.98 -1.30
N ALA A 190 -19.55 -2.04 -0.83
CA ALA A 190 -19.83 -2.29 0.59
C ALA A 190 -19.29 -3.65 1.03
N ARG A 191 -19.38 -4.68 0.19
CA ARG A 191 -18.78 -6.00 0.44
C ARG A 191 -17.26 -5.96 0.54
N ALA A 192 -16.57 -5.23 -0.36
CA ALA A 192 -15.13 -5.05 -0.25
C ALA A 192 -14.73 -4.42 1.08
N ASP A 193 -15.46 -3.39 1.49
CA ASP A 193 -15.21 -2.70 2.76
C ASP A 193 -15.55 -3.61 3.97
N GLU A 194 -16.56 -4.49 3.87
CA GLU A 194 -16.89 -5.49 4.88
C GLU A 194 -15.73 -6.48 5.09
N TRP A 195 -15.09 -6.95 4.02
CA TRP A 195 -13.93 -7.83 4.11
C TRP A 195 -12.75 -7.17 4.83
N ILE A 196 -12.50 -5.90 4.52
CA ILE A 196 -11.51 -5.09 5.23
C ILE A 196 -11.90 -4.97 6.71
N GLY A 197 -13.15 -4.64 6.98
CA GLY A 197 -13.69 -4.48 8.33
C GLY A 197 -13.55 -5.73 9.16
N ARG A 198 -13.93 -6.89 8.62
CA ARG A 198 -13.80 -8.19 9.29
C ARG A 198 -12.34 -8.53 9.60
N GLY A 199 -11.42 -8.30 8.65
CA GLY A 199 -10.00 -8.51 8.87
C GLY A 199 -9.43 -7.61 9.97
N VAL A 200 -9.71 -6.32 9.93
CA VAL A 200 -9.30 -5.36 10.95
C VAL A 200 -9.91 -5.72 12.31
N LYS A 201 -11.22 -6.01 12.36
CA LYS A 201 -11.95 -6.37 13.58
C LYS A 201 -11.40 -7.66 14.22
N SER A 202 -11.05 -8.65 13.42
CA SER A 202 -10.48 -9.90 13.90
C SER A 202 -9.15 -9.68 14.63
N ILE A 203 -8.21 -8.94 14.02
CA ILE A 203 -6.91 -8.65 14.63
C ILE A 203 -7.07 -7.72 15.85
N TRP A 204 -7.95 -6.71 15.72
CA TRP A 204 -8.26 -5.81 16.83
C TRP A 204 -8.84 -6.57 18.03
N ALA A 205 -9.82 -7.46 17.80
CA ALA A 205 -10.43 -8.26 18.85
C ALA A 205 -9.42 -9.16 19.57
N MET A 206 -8.53 -9.80 18.81
CA MET A 206 -7.46 -10.65 19.35
C MET A 206 -6.51 -9.89 20.27
N LEU A 207 -6.22 -8.61 19.99
CA LEU A 207 -5.28 -7.78 20.76
C LEU A 207 -5.97 -6.97 21.88
N SER A 208 -7.25 -6.66 21.74
CA SER A 208 -7.97 -5.73 22.62
C SER A 208 -8.92 -6.42 23.60
N ARG A 209 -9.37 -7.64 23.28
CA ARG A 209 -10.31 -8.40 24.12
C ARG A 209 -9.57 -9.49 24.89
N THR A 210 -10.00 -9.72 26.13
CA THR A 210 -9.56 -10.89 26.89
C THR A 210 -10.27 -12.11 26.30
N GLY A 211 -9.51 -13.00 25.68
CA GLY A 211 -10.01 -14.21 25.03
C GLY A 211 -9.77 -15.48 25.85
N LEU A 212 -10.18 -16.60 25.31
CA LEU A 212 -9.87 -17.94 25.82
C LEU A 212 -8.35 -18.22 25.69
N ILE A 213 -7.76 -17.77 24.59
CA ILE A 213 -6.33 -17.82 24.31
C ILE A 213 -5.90 -16.42 23.91
N ASN A 214 -5.13 -15.76 24.78
CA ASN A 214 -4.66 -14.41 24.55
C ASN A 214 -3.35 -14.43 23.76
N VAL A 215 -3.23 -13.50 22.84
CA VAL A 215 -2.02 -13.27 22.05
C VAL A 215 -1.42 -11.94 22.45
N ASP A 216 -0.13 -11.92 22.76
CA ASP A 216 0.58 -10.68 22.99
C ASP A 216 0.98 -10.01 21.65
N PHE A 217 1.15 -8.70 21.68
CA PHE A 217 1.54 -7.94 20.50
C PHE A 217 2.91 -8.34 19.95
N THR A 218 3.80 -8.84 20.81
CA THR A 218 5.14 -9.29 20.40
C THR A 218 5.05 -10.49 19.49
N ALA A 219 4.15 -11.45 19.78
CA ALA A 219 3.89 -12.60 18.93
C ALA A 219 3.31 -12.19 17.56
N VAL A 220 2.36 -11.24 17.55
CA VAL A 220 1.83 -10.68 16.29
C VAL A 220 2.95 -10.02 15.49
N ARG A 221 3.79 -9.21 16.12
CA ARG A 221 4.95 -8.58 15.46
C ARG A 221 5.90 -9.61 14.86
N GLN A 222 6.11 -10.75 15.50
CA GLN A 222 6.98 -11.83 14.99
C GLN A 222 6.43 -12.45 13.69
N VAL A 223 5.11 -12.58 13.55
CA VAL A 223 4.49 -13.08 12.32
C VAL A 223 4.81 -12.17 11.13
N PHE A 224 4.83 -10.87 11.35
CA PHE A 224 5.01 -9.86 10.31
C PHE A 224 6.43 -9.29 10.18
N GLN A 225 7.45 -9.93 10.77
CA GLN A 225 8.84 -9.40 10.76
C GLN A 225 9.51 -9.34 9.38
N HIS A 226 9.02 -10.11 8.39
CA HIS A 226 9.66 -10.25 7.09
C HIS A 226 8.85 -9.56 6.00
N ARG A 227 9.35 -8.42 5.53
CA ARG A 227 8.75 -7.63 4.47
C ARG A 227 9.02 -8.22 3.08
N GLY A 228 8.20 -7.87 2.11
CA GLY A 228 8.40 -8.21 0.70
C GLY A 228 7.77 -9.54 0.26
N GLY A 229 7.26 -10.34 1.18
CA GLY A 229 6.56 -11.59 0.88
C GLY A 229 5.13 -11.37 0.38
N LYS A 230 4.59 -12.41 -0.26
CA LYS A 230 3.14 -12.47 -0.49
C LYS A 230 2.45 -12.78 0.83
N THR A 231 1.32 -12.14 1.06
CA THR A 231 0.47 -12.39 2.23
C THR A 231 -0.59 -13.42 1.86
N LEU A 232 -0.88 -14.33 2.78
CA LEU A 232 -2.06 -15.15 2.78
C LEU A 232 -3.09 -14.45 3.65
N PHE A 233 -4.33 -14.33 3.19
CA PHE A 233 -5.43 -13.78 3.97
C PHE A 233 -6.71 -14.50 3.61
N GLY A 234 -7.43 -14.96 4.61
CA GLY A 234 -8.71 -15.66 4.46
C GLY A 234 -9.61 -15.45 5.66
N LEU A 235 -10.89 -15.43 5.39
CA LEU A 235 -11.95 -15.30 6.37
C LEU A 235 -12.95 -16.42 6.14
N GLY A 236 -13.48 -17.00 7.22
CA GLY A 236 -14.55 -17.98 7.17
C GLY A 236 -15.54 -17.74 8.30
N VAL A 237 -16.82 -17.96 8.02
CA VAL A 237 -17.91 -17.87 8.98
C VAL A 237 -18.74 -19.14 8.89
N GLY A 238 -19.01 -19.74 10.03
CA GLY A 238 -19.89 -20.90 10.10
C GLY A 238 -20.97 -20.72 11.15
N SER A 239 -22.15 -21.24 10.85
CA SER A 239 -23.30 -21.26 11.74
C SER A 239 -24.07 -22.58 11.60
N GLY A 240 -25.02 -22.86 12.51
CA GLY A 240 -25.84 -24.05 12.48
C GLY A 240 -25.35 -25.17 13.38
N ASP A 241 -25.62 -26.42 13.00
CA ASP A 241 -25.37 -27.60 13.87
C ASP A 241 -23.89 -27.86 14.09
N ASN A 242 -23.03 -27.58 13.09
CA ASN A 242 -21.57 -27.69 13.19
C ASN A 242 -20.88 -26.40 12.68
N PRO A 243 -20.88 -25.33 13.47
CA PRO A 243 -20.38 -24.04 13.02
C PRO A 243 -18.87 -24.06 12.72
N ALA A 244 -18.09 -24.94 13.37
CA ALA A 244 -16.65 -25.03 13.11
C ALA A 244 -16.35 -25.61 11.72
N GLU A 245 -17.03 -26.68 11.31
CA GLU A 245 -16.88 -27.26 9.99
C GLU A 245 -17.35 -26.31 8.88
N ALA A 246 -18.50 -25.67 9.09
CA ALA A 246 -19.02 -24.67 8.18
C ALA A 246 -18.07 -23.49 8.01
N ALA A 247 -17.47 -22.98 9.09
CA ALA A 247 -16.47 -21.91 9.03
C ALA A 247 -15.21 -22.33 8.27
N LEU A 248 -14.76 -23.57 8.42
CA LEU A 248 -13.62 -24.11 7.68
C LEU A 248 -13.91 -24.26 6.18
N GLU A 249 -15.12 -24.70 5.84
CA GLU A 249 -15.56 -24.81 4.45
C GLU A 249 -15.66 -23.44 3.79
N ASP A 250 -16.25 -22.48 4.48
CA ASP A 250 -16.34 -21.08 4.03
C ASP A 250 -14.93 -20.46 3.87
N LEU A 251 -14.02 -20.71 4.82
CA LEU A 251 -12.63 -20.29 4.69
C LEU A 251 -11.95 -20.88 3.45
N LYS A 252 -12.16 -22.17 3.17
CA LYS A 252 -11.58 -22.82 1.99
C LYS A 252 -12.11 -22.25 0.69
N ASN A 253 -13.35 -21.82 0.67
CA ASN A 253 -14.01 -21.18 -0.46
C ASN A 253 -13.77 -19.66 -0.53
N CYS A 254 -13.04 -19.11 0.44
CA CYS A 254 -12.75 -17.68 0.49
C CYS A 254 -12.01 -17.23 -0.79
N PRO A 255 -12.59 -16.33 -1.61
CA PRO A 255 -12.03 -15.94 -2.90
C PRO A 255 -10.62 -15.34 -2.79
N LEU A 256 -10.30 -14.70 -1.67
CA LEU A 256 -8.99 -14.11 -1.44
C LEU A 256 -7.86 -15.14 -1.45
N LEU A 257 -8.13 -16.38 -1.03
CA LEU A 257 -7.16 -17.46 -1.03
C LEU A 257 -6.85 -18.01 -2.44
N HIS A 258 -7.68 -17.68 -3.43
CA HIS A 258 -7.58 -18.20 -4.79
C HIS A 258 -6.99 -17.20 -5.79
N THR A 259 -6.71 -15.97 -5.36
CA THR A 259 -6.12 -14.95 -6.23
C THR A 259 -4.59 -15.11 -6.38
N PRO A 260 -4.01 -14.76 -7.54
CA PRO A 260 -2.58 -14.88 -7.78
C PRO A 260 -1.74 -13.90 -6.95
N GLU A 261 -2.36 -12.86 -6.41
CA GLU A 261 -1.72 -11.85 -5.56
C GLU A 261 -1.40 -12.38 -4.17
N HIS A 262 -2.11 -13.42 -3.71
CA HIS A 262 -1.95 -14.03 -2.41
C HIS A 262 -1.04 -15.27 -2.44
N ALA A 263 -0.50 -15.60 -1.28
CA ALA A 263 0.23 -16.85 -1.07
C ALA A 263 -0.76 -18.00 -0.84
N ARG A 264 -0.44 -19.18 -1.35
CA ARG A 264 -1.23 -20.39 -1.07
C ARG A 264 -0.80 -21.12 0.20
N LYS A 265 0.43 -20.90 0.62
CA LYS A 265 1.01 -21.40 1.87
C LYS A 265 1.81 -20.27 2.51
N ALA A 266 1.96 -20.32 3.82
CA ALA A 266 2.70 -19.35 4.57
C ALA A 266 3.76 -20.03 5.45
N ASP A 267 4.84 -19.32 5.71
CA ASP A 267 5.90 -19.76 6.64
C ASP A 267 5.57 -19.31 8.07
N ARG A 268 4.70 -18.30 8.19
CA ARG A 268 4.18 -17.78 9.46
C ARG A 268 2.69 -17.54 9.34
N LEU A 269 1.93 -18.01 10.31
CA LEU A 269 0.48 -17.89 10.36
C LEU A 269 0.04 -17.19 11.64
N LEU A 270 -0.87 -16.25 11.48
CA LEU A 270 -1.69 -15.68 12.54
C LEU A 270 -3.11 -16.19 12.32
N VAL A 271 -3.65 -16.88 13.29
CA VAL A 271 -5.01 -17.42 13.24
C VAL A 271 -5.80 -16.87 14.40
N ASN A 272 -6.92 -16.24 14.12
CA ASN A 272 -7.86 -15.81 15.13
C ASN A 272 -9.19 -16.55 14.95
N ILE A 273 -9.67 -17.18 16.02
CA ILE A 273 -10.95 -17.87 16.07
C ILE A 273 -11.84 -17.12 17.05
N THR A 274 -12.99 -16.67 16.59
CA THR A 274 -13.98 -15.99 17.44
C THR A 274 -15.28 -16.78 17.41
N GLY A 275 -15.87 -17.03 18.57
CA GLY A 275 -17.14 -17.73 18.66
C GLY A 275 -17.91 -17.35 19.91
N GLY A 276 -19.12 -17.88 20.07
CA GLY A 276 -19.91 -17.69 21.27
C GLY A 276 -19.38 -18.46 22.48
N ALA A 277 -20.09 -18.38 23.61
CA ALA A 277 -19.76 -19.12 24.84
C ALA A 277 -19.79 -20.66 24.66
N ASP A 278 -20.37 -21.13 23.56
CA ASP A 278 -20.44 -22.54 23.17
C ASP A 278 -19.20 -23.04 22.39
N LEU A 279 -18.22 -22.17 22.13
CA LEU A 279 -16.96 -22.53 21.47
C LEU A 279 -16.12 -23.42 22.41
N SER A 280 -16.02 -24.70 22.09
CA SER A 280 -15.24 -25.65 22.89
C SER A 280 -13.78 -25.74 22.43
N LEU A 281 -12.89 -26.11 23.35
CA LEU A 281 -11.47 -26.33 23.04
C LEU A 281 -11.27 -27.42 21.97
N THR A 282 -12.14 -28.43 21.93
CA THR A 282 -12.10 -29.47 20.88
C THR A 282 -12.33 -28.87 19.50
N LYS A 283 -13.36 -28.02 19.34
CA LYS A 283 -13.65 -27.31 18.08
C LYS A 283 -12.49 -26.41 17.66
N VAL A 284 -11.88 -25.69 18.62
CA VAL A 284 -10.69 -24.87 18.35
C VAL A 284 -9.53 -25.73 17.85
N ASN A 285 -9.27 -26.88 18.47
CA ASN A 285 -8.20 -27.78 18.05
C ASN A 285 -8.45 -28.37 16.64
N GLU A 286 -9.68 -28.76 16.32
CA GLU A 286 -10.06 -29.25 15.00
C GLU A 286 -9.82 -28.19 13.92
N LEU A 287 -10.27 -26.95 14.15
CA LEU A 287 -10.06 -25.83 13.25
C LEU A 287 -8.57 -25.57 13.03
N MET A 288 -7.80 -25.49 14.12
CA MET A 288 -6.36 -25.24 14.06
C MET A 288 -5.59 -26.32 13.30
N SER A 289 -5.94 -27.60 13.53
CA SER A 289 -5.33 -28.71 12.81
C SER A 289 -5.57 -28.62 11.30
N ALA A 290 -6.82 -28.36 10.91
CA ALA A 290 -7.19 -28.24 9.51
C ALA A 290 -6.53 -27.00 8.83
N VAL A 291 -6.48 -25.85 9.52
CA VAL A 291 -5.83 -24.64 9.01
C VAL A 291 -4.33 -24.83 8.84
N THR A 292 -3.67 -25.43 9.84
CA THR A 292 -2.23 -25.66 9.80
C THR A 292 -1.86 -26.62 8.68
N GLU A 293 -2.60 -27.72 8.52
CA GLU A 293 -2.38 -28.70 7.44
C GLU A 293 -2.53 -28.05 6.05
N GLN A 294 -3.54 -27.21 5.89
CA GLN A 294 -3.86 -26.60 4.60
C GLN A 294 -2.90 -25.47 4.22
N PHE A 295 -2.59 -24.55 5.14
CA PHE A 295 -1.91 -23.29 4.83
C PHE A 295 -0.44 -23.24 5.25
N GLY A 296 -0.02 -24.11 6.17
CA GLY A 296 1.38 -24.11 6.61
C GLY A 296 1.70 -25.22 7.59
N PRO A 297 1.93 -26.46 7.11
CA PRO A 297 2.25 -27.59 7.99
C PRO A 297 3.58 -27.41 8.75
N GLU A 298 4.49 -26.59 8.22
CA GLU A 298 5.78 -26.24 8.83
C GLU A 298 5.81 -24.78 9.34
N ALA A 299 4.66 -24.08 9.32
CA ALA A 299 4.60 -22.68 9.67
C ALA A 299 4.78 -22.45 11.18
N HIS A 300 5.38 -21.31 11.50
CA HIS A 300 5.29 -20.76 12.86
C HIS A 300 3.89 -20.18 13.07
N VAL A 301 3.09 -20.81 13.94
CA VAL A 301 1.68 -20.43 14.13
C VAL A 301 1.50 -19.67 15.43
N VAL A 302 0.90 -18.51 15.33
CA VAL A 302 0.39 -17.71 16.45
C VAL A 302 -1.14 -17.77 16.40
N MET A 303 -1.75 -18.23 17.49
CA MET A 303 -3.19 -18.45 17.55
C MET A 303 -3.83 -17.63 18.68
N GLY A 304 -4.92 -16.94 18.36
CA GLY A 304 -5.84 -16.33 19.30
C GLY A 304 -7.21 -16.99 19.27
N ALA A 305 -7.86 -17.07 20.42
CA ALA A 305 -9.26 -17.49 20.51
C ALA A 305 -10.02 -16.53 21.42
N ALA A 306 -11.00 -15.84 20.86
CA ALA A 306 -11.82 -14.86 21.56
C ALA A 306 -13.27 -15.33 21.67
N ILE A 307 -13.93 -14.96 22.78
CA ILE A 307 -15.36 -15.19 22.97
C ILE A 307 -16.09 -13.88 22.73
N ASP A 308 -17.09 -13.93 21.86
CA ASP A 308 -18.03 -12.85 21.61
C ASP A 308 -19.46 -13.38 21.82
N GLU A 309 -20.14 -12.88 22.83
CA GLU A 309 -21.51 -13.30 23.17
C GLU A 309 -22.51 -13.11 22.02
N ALA A 310 -22.22 -12.17 21.10
CA ALA A 310 -23.04 -11.93 19.92
C ALA A 310 -22.94 -13.05 18.87
N LEU A 311 -21.91 -13.92 18.95
CA LEU A 311 -21.64 -15.00 18.02
C LEU A 311 -22.12 -16.38 18.54
N GLN A 312 -23.17 -16.41 19.36
CA GLN A 312 -23.73 -17.67 19.85
C GLN A 312 -24.18 -18.57 18.69
N GLY A 313 -23.67 -19.82 18.65
CA GLY A 313 -23.95 -20.76 17.54
C GLY A 313 -23.24 -20.40 16.23
N CYS A 314 -22.32 -19.45 16.25
CA CYS A 314 -21.50 -19.04 15.12
C CYS A 314 -20.02 -19.11 15.46
N VAL A 315 -19.21 -19.39 14.45
CA VAL A 315 -17.74 -19.34 14.55
C VAL A 315 -17.20 -18.52 13.39
N GLU A 316 -16.38 -17.57 13.71
CA GLU A 316 -15.59 -16.81 12.73
C GLU A 316 -14.12 -17.21 12.82
N ILE A 317 -13.49 -17.43 11.69
CA ILE A 317 -12.06 -17.69 11.59
C ILE A 317 -11.40 -16.68 10.65
N CYS A 318 -10.32 -16.09 11.10
CA CYS A 318 -9.47 -15.23 10.30
C CYS A 318 -8.08 -15.84 10.25
N VAL A 319 -7.58 -16.08 9.06
CA VAL A 319 -6.23 -16.59 8.82
C VAL A 319 -5.44 -15.54 8.06
N MET A 320 -4.31 -15.15 8.63
CA MET A 320 -3.35 -14.28 7.98
C MET A 320 -1.98 -14.93 8.01
N GLY A 321 -1.26 -14.88 6.90
CA GLY A 321 0.06 -15.48 6.85
C GLY A 321 1.01 -14.68 5.96
N THR A 322 2.30 -14.85 6.21
CA THR A 322 3.36 -14.27 5.40
C THR A 322 4.31 -15.36 4.90
N THR A 323 4.82 -15.17 3.69
CA THR A 323 5.87 -16.03 3.15
C THR A 323 7.22 -15.37 3.36
N ASP A 324 8.20 -16.15 3.83
CA ASP A 324 9.59 -15.73 3.85
C ASP A 324 10.12 -15.76 2.40
N VAL A 325 10.11 -14.63 1.72
CA VAL A 325 10.90 -14.48 0.49
C VAL A 325 12.35 -14.51 0.92
N GLY A 326 12.95 -15.68 0.76
CA GLY A 326 14.23 -16.07 1.32
C GLY A 326 15.20 -14.91 1.47
N SER A 327 15.72 -14.74 2.65
CA SER A 327 16.58 -13.68 3.20
C SER A 327 17.84 -13.35 2.39
N ARG A 328 17.79 -13.40 1.08
CA ARG A 328 19.02 -13.28 0.29
C ARG A 328 19.42 -11.85 -0.06
N ASN A 329 18.60 -10.80 0.13
CA ASN A 329 19.04 -9.46 -0.26
C ASN A 329 18.50 -8.24 0.49
N PHE A 330 17.85 -8.35 1.65
CA PHE A 330 17.50 -7.17 2.43
C PHE A 330 18.25 -7.12 3.76
N VAL A 331 19.57 -6.93 3.69
CA VAL A 331 20.32 -6.42 4.83
C VAL A 331 19.75 -5.04 5.13
N ARG A 332 19.04 -4.93 6.24
CA ARG A 332 18.66 -3.67 6.88
C ARG A 332 19.93 -2.80 6.94
N ARG A 333 20.04 -1.82 6.06
CA ARG A 333 21.03 -0.76 6.23
C ARG A 333 20.56 0.03 7.45
N ALA A 334 21.02 -0.40 8.62
CA ALA A 334 20.95 0.41 9.81
C ALA A 334 21.47 1.79 9.39
N ALA A 335 20.66 2.82 9.61
CA ALA A 335 21.10 4.19 9.49
C ALA A 335 22.28 4.34 10.44
N THR A 336 23.48 4.19 9.93
CA THR A 336 24.70 4.55 10.63
C THR A 336 24.69 6.06 10.67
N THR A 337 24.25 6.61 11.78
CA THR A 337 24.61 7.97 12.19
C THR A 337 26.10 8.11 11.99
N PRO A 338 26.58 9.07 11.18
CA PRO A 338 28.02 9.29 11.08
C PRO A 338 28.54 9.70 12.46
N PRO A 339 29.66 9.11 12.93
CA PRO A 339 30.20 9.49 14.21
C PRO A 339 30.60 10.97 14.17
N MET A 340 30.03 11.77 15.07
CA MET A 340 30.44 13.13 15.32
C MET A 340 31.95 13.15 15.56
N ALA A 341 32.70 13.77 14.66
CA ALA A 341 34.12 14.01 14.82
C ALA A 341 34.35 14.92 16.03
N ARG A 342 35.04 14.40 17.03
CA ARG A 342 35.61 15.20 18.12
C ARG A 342 36.67 16.12 17.55
N PRO A 343 36.74 17.40 17.96
CA PRO A 343 37.81 18.31 17.55
C PRO A 343 39.14 17.91 18.16
N GLY A 344 40.05 17.38 17.34
CA GLY A 344 41.44 17.15 17.69
C GLY A 344 42.29 18.36 17.42
N LYS A 345 43.17 18.67 18.32
CA LYS A 345 44.13 19.79 18.39
C LYS A 345 45.08 19.85 17.16
N PRO A 346 45.63 21.02 16.84
CA PRO A 346 46.49 21.21 15.67
C PRO A 346 47.90 20.71 15.89
N VAL A 347 48.43 20.03 14.88
CA VAL A 347 49.88 19.79 14.75
C VAL A 347 50.34 20.44 13.44
N ALA A 348 51.37 21.22 13.59
CA ALA A 348 51.98 22.05 12.57
C ALA A 348 53.05 21.30 11.74
N THR A 349 53.37 21.93 10.60
CA THR A 349 54.62 21.84 9.80
C THR A 349 54.76 20.60 8.92
N THR A 350 55.18 20.66 7.67
CA THR A 350 56.09 21.52 6.91
C THR A 350 56.04 21.10 5.41
N THR A 351 56.16 22.14 4.50
CA THR A 351 56.94 22.22 3.26
C THR A 351 56.86 21.05 2.24
N SER A 352 56.60 21.23 0.96
CA SER A 352 57.22 22.06 -0.07
C SER A 352 56.82 21.64 -1.48
N ALA A 353 56.89 22.58 -2.43
CA ALA A 353 57.07 22.48 -3.87
C ALA A 353 55.81 22.16 -4.72
N ALA A 354 55.30 23.04 -5.46
CA ALA A 354 55.68 23.91 -6.54
C ALA A 354 55.18 23.41 -7.92
N ILE A 355 54.62 24.40 -8.69
CA ILE A 355 54.55 24.47 -10.16
C ILE A 355 53.28 23.80 -10.74
N GLU A 356 52.43 24.42 -11.57
CA GLU A 356 52.55 25.52 -12.51
C GLU A 356 51.15 26.09 -12.88
N SER A 357 51.11 27.36 -13.08
CA SER A 357 49.99 28.16 -13.54
C SER A 357 49.83 28.15 -15.03
N THR A 358 48.62 28.15 -15.55
CA THR A 358 48.35 28.78 -16.84
C THR A 358 47.06 29.62 -16.75
N ASN A 359 47.30 30.91 -16.86
CA ASN A 359 46.33 31.98 -17.00
C ASN A 359 45.75 31.97 -18.42
N VAL A 360 44.43 32.14 -18.56
CA VAL A 360 43.85 32.78 -19.73
C VAL A 360 42.87 33.86 -19.25
N LYS A 361 43.26 35.12 -19.53
CA LYS A 361 42.45 36.31 -19.41
C LYS A 361 41.34 36.30 -20.46
N THR A 362 40.17 36.72 -20.08
CA THR A 362 39.20 37.29 -21.00
C THR A 362 38.74 38.64 -20.47
N THR A 363 39.00 39.65 -21.24
CA THR A 363 38.75 41.06 -21.07
C THR A 363 37.28 41.37 -21.21
N VAL A 364 36.81 42.24 -20.28
CA VAL A 364 35.53 42.93 -20.33
C VAL A 364 35.74 44.24 -21.11
N THR A 365 34.87 44.51 -22.06
CA THR A 365 34.70 45.89 -22.59
C THR A 365 33.22 46.28 -22.49
N THR A 366 33.00 47.25 -21.66
CA THR A 366 31.78 48.07 -21.60
C THR A 366 31.84 49.13 -22.70
N ASP A 367 30.72 49.34 -23.39
CA ASP A 367 30.38 50.69 -23.84
C ASP A 367 28.87 50.92 -23.89
N ALA A 368 28.52 52.09 -23.40
CA ALA A 368 27.17 52.62 -23.25
C ALA A 368 26.81 53.51 -24.45
N THR A 369 25.52 53.62 -24.73
CA THR A 369 24.71 54.78 -25.17
C THR A 369 23.54 54.28 -26.02
N GLY A 370 22.29 54.39 -25.62
CA GLY A 370 21.47 55.60 -25.74
C GLY A 370 20.42 55.45 -26.84
N ALA A 371 19.14 55.71 -26.46
CA ALA A 371 17.97 56.11 -27.27
C ALA A 371 16.97 55.09 -27.79
N ARG A 372 15.84 54.98 -27.10
CA ARG A 372 14.41 55.25 -27.40
C ARG A 372 13.98 55.18 -28.89
N ALA A 373 13.08 54.18 -29.19
CA ALA A 373 11.82 54.35 -29.91
C ALA A 373 11.08 52.98 -30.13
N THR A 374 9.85 52.88 -29.69
CA THR A 374 8.81 51.93 -30.20
C THR A 374 8.35 52.41 -31.60
N PRO A 375 7.84 51.56 -32.52
CA PRO A 375 6.59 50.83 -32.33
C PRO A 375 6.50 49.43 -33.00
N ALA A 376 5.53 48.66 -32.50
CA ALA A 376 4.69 47.61 -33.11
C ALA A 376 5.07 47.03 -34.49
N THR A 377 5.11 45.70 -34.60
CA THR A 377 4.20 44.94 -35.47
C THR A 377 4.69 43.50 -35.73
N HIS A 378 3.74 42.61 -35.81
CA HIS A 378 3.73 41.29 -36.47
C HIS A 378 4.49 40.12 -35.80
N VAL A 379 3.69 39.34 -35.05
CA VAL A 379 3.93 37.94 -34.78
C VAL A 379 3.86 37.17 -36.11
N ALA A 380 5.00 36.65 -36.54
CA ALA A 380 5.05 35.64 -37.60
C ALA A 380 4.90 34.25 -36.97
N LYS A 381 3.90 33.49 -37.39
CA LYS A 381 3.73 32.07 -37.12
C LYS A 381 4.91 31.29 -37.69
N PRO A 382 5.46 30.28 -36.97
CA PRO A 382 6.42 29.37 -37.57
C PRO A 382 5.73 28.57 -38.67
N LYS A 383 6.34 28.52 -39.85
CA LYS A 383 5.98 27.66 -40.97
C LYS A 383 6.15 26.22 -40.55
N GLN A 384 5.07 25.45 -40.67
CA GLN A 384 5.11 24.00 -40.71
C GLN A 384 5.83 23.60 -42.00
N GLU A 385 6.92 22.87 -41.87
CA GLU A 385 7.54 22.17 -42.99
C GLU A 385 6.64 20.96 -43.34
N GLU A 386 6.05 20.99 -44.52
CA GLU A 386 5.39 19.84 -45.13
C GLU A 386 6.46 18.83 -45.53
N PHE A 387 6.50 17.68 -44.82
CA PHE A 387 7.18 16.49 -45.29
C PHE A 387 6.40 15.86 -46.43
N GLY A 388 6.82 16.15 -47.67
CA GLY A 388 6.31 15.50 -48.87
C GLY A 388 6.85 14.06 -48.97
N PHE A 389 5.99 13.09 -48.67
CA PHE A 389 6.23 11.68 -49.05
C PHE A 389 5.76 11.47 -50.52
N GLN A 390 6.68 11.57 -51.44
CA GLN A 390 6.55 10.94 -52.77
C GLN A 390 7.51 9.74 -52.81
N GLY A 391 6.94 8.54 -52.68
CA GLY A 391 7.65 7.27 -52.81
C GLY A 391 6.60 6.15 -52.86
N GLU A 392 6.74 5.24 -53.83
CA GLU A 392 5.91 4.06 -54.00
C GLU A 392 5.71 3.27 -52.70
N PRO A 393 4.63 2.47 -52.54
CA PRO A 393 4.36 1.76 -51.30
C PRO A 393 5.39 0.64 -51.07
N ALA A 394 6.54 0.98 -50.58
CA ALA A 394 7.42 0.01 -49.96
C ALA A 394 6.72 -0.46 -48.68
N GLU A 395 6.54 -1.77 -48.54
CA GLU A 395 6.06 -2.42 -47.32
C GLU A 395 6.97 -2.03 -46.13
N ASN A 396 6.61 -0.96 -45.43
CA ASN A 396 7.44 -0.40 -44.39
C ASN A 396 7.21 -1.17 -43.10
N ARG A 397 7.99 -2.21 -42.86
CA ARG A 397 7.94 -3.06 -41.65
C ARG A 397 8.60 -2.39 -40.42
N GLY A 398 9.15 -1.20 -40.59
CA GLY A 398 9.78 -0.45 -39.51
C GLY A 398 10.90 -1.21 -38.80
N ALA A 399 10.82 -1.38 -37.48
CA ALA A 399 11.83 -2.09 -36.68
C ALA A 399 11.96 -3.59 -36.98
N PHE A 400 10.99 -4.19 -37.67
CA PHE A 400 10.92 -5.63 -37.97
C PHE A 400 11.47 -6.01 -39.37
N ASP A 401 12.13 -5.08 -40.06
CA ASP A 401 12.63 -5.28 -41.44
C ASP A 401 13.67 -6.40 -41.55
N LYS A 402 14.32 -6.78 -40.44
CA LYS A 402 15.36 -7.82 -40.37
C LYS A 402 14.93 -9.12 -39.67
N SER A 403 13.65 -9.26 -39.30
CA SER A 403 13.10 -10.44 -38.63
C SER A 403 12.32 -11.33 -39.59
N ASP A 404 12.19 -12.63 -39.25
CA ASP A 404 11.34 -13.56 -39.98
C ASP A 404 9.89 -13.08 -39.98
N ARG A 405 9.17 -13.28 -41.10
CA ARG A 405 7.82 -12.78 -41.30
C ARG A 405 6.83 -13.50 -40.36
N ASN A 406 6.10 -12.75 -39.56
CA ASN A 406 5.03 -13.29 -38.72
C ASN A 406 3.70 -13.31 -39.51
N LEU A 407 3.44 -14.43 -40.21
CA LEU A 407 2.27 -14.57 -41.09
C LEU A 407 1.12 -15.26 -40.37
N PHE A 408 -0.06 -14.65 -40.37
CA PHE A 408 -1.31 -15.25 -39.94
C PHE A 408 -2.37 -15.07 -41.08
N GLU A 409 -2.97 -16.18 -41.54
CA GLU A 409 -3.90 -16.21 -42.63
C GLU A 409 -3.43 -15.46 -43.91
N GLY A 410 -2.12 -15.53 -44.20
CA GLY A 410 -1.52 -14.88 -45.35
C GLY A 410 -1.26 -13.36 -45.19
N GLN A 411 -1.52 -12.80 -44.04
CA GLN A 411 -1.24 -11.40 -43.71
C GLN A 411 0.00 -11.28 -42.82
N ASP A 412 0.91 -10.35 -43.15
CA ASP A 412 2.08 -10.05 -42.34
C ASP A 412 1.66 -9.19 -41.13
N LEU A 413 1.75 -9.77 -39.93
CA LEU A 413 1.35 -9.10 -38.68
C LEU A 413 2.31 -8.01 -38.24
N ASP A 414 3.53 -7.98 -38.79
CA ASP A 414 4.52 -6.96 -38.49
C ASP A 414 4.22 -5.64 -39.21
N VAL A 415 3.31 -5.65 -40.19
CA VAL A 415 2.81 -4.45 -40.86
C VAL A 415 1.63 -3.87 -40.09
N PRO A 416 1.64 -2.57 -39.74
CA PRO A 416 0.55 -1.93 -39.01
C PRO A 416 -0.83 -2.12 -39.65
N THR A 417 -1.86 -2.36 -38.86
CA THR A 417 -3.21 -2.74 -39.33
C THR A 417 -3.83 -1.76 -40.31
N TYR A 418 -3.56 -0.46 -40.17
CA TYR A 418 -4.05 0.57 -41.07
C TYR A 418 -3.44 0.47 -42.48
N LEU A 419 -2.17 0.09 -42.57
CA LEU A 419 -1.51 -0.17 -43.85
C LEU A 419 -2.01 -1.46 -44.47
N ARG A 420 -2.19 -2.53 -43.72
CA ARG A 420 -2.76 -3.81 -44.19
C ARG A 420 -4.18 -3.67 -44.71
N LYS A 421 -4.98 -2.77 -44.14
CA LYS A 421 -6.37 -2.51 -44.53
C LYS A 421 -6.53 -1.34 -45.49
N GLY A 422 -5.44 -0.72 -45.99
CA GLY A 422 -5.48 0.40 -46.92
C GLY A 422 -6.20 1.65 -46.40
N ILE A 423 -6.24 1.82 -45.04
CA ILE A 423 -6.91 2.95 -44.41
C ILE A 423 -6.04 4.19 -44.57
N LYS A 424 -6.50 5.19 -45.28
CA LYS A 424 -5.84 6.49 -45.35
C LYS A 424 -6.07 7.23 -44.05
N VAL A 425 -5.03 7.39 -43.22
CA VAL A 425 -5.07 8.23 -42.02
C VAL A 425 -4.86 9.67 -42.49
N ALA A 426 -5.83 10.52 -42.35
CA ALA A 426 -5.64 11.97 -42.44
C ALA A 426 -4.96 12.43 -41.16
N LEU A 427 -3.75 12.96 -41.31
CA LEU A 427 -2.98 13.60 -40.24
C LEU A 427 -3.48 15.03 -40.01
#